data_019f268650a0b055673cafae2d42984a
#
_entry.id   019f268650a0b055673cafae2d42984a
#
_cell.length_a   1.000
_cell.length_b   1.000
_cell.length_c   1.000
_cell.angle_alpha   90.00
_cell.angle_beta   90.00
_cell.angle_gamma   90.00
#
_symmetry.space_group_name_H-M   'P 1'
#
loop_
_entity.id
_entity.type
_entity.pdbx_description
1 polymer ?
#
loop_
_entity_poly.entity_id
_entity_poly.type
_entity_poly.pdbx_seq_one_letter_code
_entity_poly.pdbx_strand_id
1 'polypeptide(L)'
;MKQPNISGALWREIERIRKRPRYLAISLFLLVFSYVFFITLMDEGQPQKLPIAIVDEDGSYFSRRLTHEINTMQGVEVVAVYTNHSEARRAMQRSEIYAFMDIPEGTYNEVLTFRRPHIAFYTNNAYLMAGSLSYRSLLTI
;
A
#
# COMPACT_ATOMS: atom_id res chain seq x y z
N MET A 1 18.84 -54.58 -12.44
CA MET A 1 17.68 -53.67 -12.44
C MET A 1 18.04 -52.46 -13.31
N LYS A 2 17.37 -52.36 -14.49
CA LYS A 2 17.66 -51.26 -15.45
C LYS A 2 17.02 -49.98 -14.93
N GLN A 3 17.83 -48.98 -14.60
CA GLN A 3 17.36 -47.68 -14.16
C GLN A 3 16.43 -47.10 -15.24
N PRO A 4 15.24 -46.63 -14.91
CA PRO A 4 14.37 -46.01 -15.90
C PRO A 4 15.03 -44.72 -16.42
N ASN A 5 15.34 -44.70 -17.73
CA ASN A 5 15.90 -43.54 -18.41
C ASN A 5 14.83 -42.42 -18.41
N ILE A 6 14.85 -41.57 -17.37
CA ILE A 6 13.93 -40.46 -17.19
C ILE A 6 13.97 -39.54 -18.39
N SER A 7 15.16 -39.32 -18.99
CA SER A 7 15.31 -38.50 -20.20
C SER A 7 14.59 -39.09 -21.41
N GLY A 8 14.63 -40.41 -21.59
CA GLY A 8 13.92 -41.06 -22.68
C GLY A 8 12.38 -41.11 -22.51
N ALA A 9 11.92 -41.09 -21.26
CA ALA A 9 10.49 -40.96 -20.96
C ALA A 9 9.99 -39.55 -21.23
N LEU A 10 10.75 -38.53 -20.84
CA LEU A 10 10.44 -37.12 -21.09
C LEU A 10 10.38 -36.81 -22.59
N TRP A 11 11.36 -37.29 -23.38
CA TRP A 11 11.36 -37.09 -24.82
C TRP A 11 10.15 -37.68 -25.52
N ARG A 12 9.73 -38.86 -25.12
CA ARG A 12 8.53 -39.53 -25.65
C ARG A 12 7.24 -38.79 -25.30
N GLU A 13 7.16 -38.22 -24.11
CA GLU A 13 6.01 -37.45 -23.67
C GLU A 13 5.93 -36.11 -24.39
N ILE A 14 7.05 -35.40 -24.58
CA ILE A 14 7.15 -34.16 -25.35
C ILE A 14 6.73 -34.41 -26.81
N GLU A 15 7.19 -35.48 -27.42
CA GLU A 15 6.83 -35.85 -28.80
C GLU A 15 5.34 -36.20 -28.95
N ARG A 16 4.75 -36.87 -27.94
CA ARG A 16 3.31 -37.15 -27.88
C ARG A 16 2.46 -35.88 -27.79
N ILE A 17 2.87 -34.93 -26.95
CA ILE A 17 2.21 -33.62 -26.80
C ILE A 17 2.31 -32.81 -28.11
N ARG A 18 3.47 -32.83 -28.74
CA ARG A 18 3.72 -32.12 -30.01
C ARG A 18 2.88 -32.66 -31.17
N LYS A 19 2.55 -33.97 -31.18
CA LYS A 19 1.68 -34.58 -32.19
C LYS A 19 0.19 -34.27 -32.01
N ARG A 20 -0.19 -33.64 -30.90
CA ARG A 20 -1.57 -33.25 -30.60
C ARG A 20 -1.69 -31.72 -30.42
N PRO A 21 -1.82 -30.95 -31.51
CA PRO A 21 -1.77 -29.48 -31.47
C PRO A 21 -2.86 -28.85 -30.58
N ARG A 22 -3.98 -29.57 -30.36
CA ARG A 22 -5.05 -29.11 -29.45
C ARG A 22 -4.59 -29.00 -28.00
N TYR A 23 -3.79 -29.98 -27.51
CA TYR A 23 -3.26 -29.96 -26.15
C TYR A 23 -2.20 -28.87 -25.97
N LEU A 24 -1.34 -28.65 -26.99
CA LEU A 24 -0.38 -27.54 -26.98
C LEU A 24 -1.09 -26.19 -26.94
N ALA A 25 -2.13 -26.03 -27.76
CA ALA A 25 -2.90 -24.78 -27.78
C ALA A 25 -3.57 -24.49 -26.44
N ILE A 26 -4.18 -25.49 -25.81
CA ILE A 26 -4.81 -25.35 -24.49
C ILE A 26 -3.77 -25.05 -23.41
N SER A 27 -2.63 -25.77 -23.41
CA SER A 27 -1.55 -25.55 -22.43
C SER A 27 -0.95 -24.15 -22.55
N LEU A 28 -0.68 -23.69 -23.78
CA LEU A 28 -0.16 -22.36 -24.05
C LEU A 28 -1.18 -21.27 -23.66
N PHE A 29 -2.45 -21.49 -24.02
CA PHE A 29 -3.53 -20.58 -23.65
C PHE A 29 -3.67 -20.45 -22.13
N LEU A 30 -3.65 -21.59 -21.40
CA LEU A 30 -3.75 -21.57 -19.95
C LEU A 30 -2.58 -20.81 -19.30
N LEU A 31 -1.37 -20.97 -19.83
CA LEU A 31 -0.17 -20.30 -19.33
C LEU A 31 -0.26 -18.78 -19.56
N VAL A 32 -0.61 -18.36 -20.78
CA VAL A 32 -0.78 -16.94 -21.11
C VAL A 32 -1.93 -16.32 -20.32
N PHE A 33 -3.06 -17.04 -20.22
CA PHE A 33 -4.22 -16.60 -19.43
C PHE A 33 -3.86 -16.42 -17.96
N SER A 34 -3.16 -17.40 -17.37
CA SER A 34 -2.69 -17.33 -15.99
C SER A 34 -1.78 -16.12 -15.76
N TYR A 35 -0.86 -15.88 -16.68
CA TYR A 35 0.07 -14.75 -16.61
C TYR A 35 -0.66 -13.41 -16.66
N VAL A 36 -1.55 -13.22 -17.64
CA VAL A 36 -2.37 -12.01 -17.79
C VAL A 36 -3.29 -11.82 -16.59
N PHE A 37 -3.92 -12.90 -16.12
CA PHE A 37 -4.80 -12.86 -14.95
C PHE A 37 -4.05 -12.38 -13.70
N PHE A 38 -2.87 -12.93 -13.42
CA PHE A 38 -2.09 -12.52 -12.26
C PHE A 38 -1.58 -11.08 -12.38
N ILE A 39 -1.15 -10.63 -13.56
CA ILE A 39 -0.75 -9.23 -13.78
C ILE A 39 -1.93 -8.31 -13.51
N THR A 40 -3.08 -8.57 -14.13
CA THR A 40 -4.29 -7.74 -13.94
C THR A 40 -4.72 -7.69 -12.47
N LEU A 41 -4.67 -8.83 -11.78
CA LEU A 41 -5.03 -8.92 -10.37
C LEU A 41 -4.06 -8.14 -9.46
N MET A 42 -2.78 -8.10 -9.83
CA MET A 42 -1.78 -7.35 -9.09
C MET A 42 -1.80 -5.84 -9.40
N ASP A 43 -2.21 -5.46 -10.60
CA ASP A 43 -2.31 -4.06 -11.00
C ASP A 43 -3.47 -3.33 -10.26
N GLU A 44 -4.58 -4.02 -10.01
CA GLU A 44 -5.71 -3.51 -9.24
C GLU A 44 -5.60 -3.74 -7.72
N GLY A 45 -4.67 -4.59 -7.28
CA GLY A 45 -4.59 -5.09 -5.90
C GLY A 45 -3.87 -4.18 -4.90
N GLN A 46 -3.28 -3.07 -5.31
CA GLN A 46 -2.71 -2.11 -4.36
C GLN A 46 -3.73 -1.00 -4.09
N PRO A 47 -4.20 -0.83 -2.84
CA PRO A 47 -4.99 0.33 -2.47
C PRO A 47 -4.16 1.58 -2.74
N GLN A 48 -4.40 2.20 -3.88
CA GLN A 48 -3.74 3.43 -4.26
C GLN A 48 -4.40 4.53 -3.45
N LYS A 49 -3.58 5.20 -2.63
CA LYS A 49 -3.97 6.36 -1.84
C LYS A 49 -4.98 6.07 -0.72
N LEU A 50 -4.45 5.68 0.42
CA LEU A 50 -5.25 5.57 1.64
C LEU A 50 -5.67 6.97 2.12
N PRO A 51 -6.97 7.22 2.31
CA PRO A 51 -7.45 8.50 2.83
C PRO A 51 -7.02 8.67 4.29
N ILE A 52 -6.23 9.71 4.53
CA ILE A 52 -5.79 10.13 5.86
C ILE A 52 -6.23 11.56 6.12
N ALA A 53 -6.23 11.96 7.37
CA ALA A 53 -6.39 13.35 7.76
C ALA A 53 -5.15 13.86 8.50
N ILE A 54 -5.02 15.17 8.57
CA ILE A 54 -4.05 15.86 9.40
C ILE A 54 -4.81 16.73 10.39
N VAL A 55 -4.43 16.66 11.66
CA VAL A 55 -4.85 17.60 12.69
C VAL A 55 -3.72 18.60 12.84
N ASP A 56 -3.94 19.83 12.43
CA ASP A 56 -2.96 20.91 12.49
C ASP A 56 -3.38 21.93 13.56
N GLU A 57 -2.83 21.75 14.78
CA GLU A 57 -3.04 22.67 15.89
C GLU A 57 -1.96 23.77 15.93
N ASP A 58 -0.83 23.57 15.19
CA ASP A 58 0.29 24.53 15.14
C ASP A 58 0.04 25.68 14.16
N GLY A 59 -0.65 25.42 13.04
CA GLY A 59 -1.00 26.42 12.03
C GLY A 59 0.19 27.13 11.38
N SER A 60 1.39 26.61 11.53
CA SER A 60 2.65 27.22 11.11
C SER A 60 2.94 27.02 9.62
N TYR A 61 3.97 27.68 9.13
CA TYR A 61 4.50 27.39 7.80
C TYR A 61 5.04 25.95 7.70
N PHE A 62 5.62 25.45 8.78
CA PHE A 62 6.16 24.10 8.84
C PHE A 62 5.06 23.03 8.73
N SER A 63 3.96 23.17 9.48
CA SER A 63 2.85 22.21 9.45
C SER A 63 2.19 22.16 8.07
N ARG A 64 2.01 23.32 7.42
CA ARG A 64 1.47 23.40 6.05
C ARG A 64 2.39 22.75 5.02
N ARG A 65 3.70 22.95 5.13
CA ARG A 65 4.67 22.32 4.24
C ARG A 65 4.70 20.80 4.44
N LEU A 66 4.67 20.34 5.68
CA LEU A 66 4.59 18.92 6.00
C LEU A 66 3.33 18.26 5.43
N THR A 67 2.18 18.94 5.58
CA THR A 67 0.91 18.50 4.95
C THR A 67 1.03 18.35 3.45
N HIS A 68 1.68 19.31 2.80
CA HIS A 68 1.88 19.27 1.35
C HIS A 68 2.82 18.11 0.95
N GLU A 69 3.91 17.90 1.66
CA GLU A 69 4.85 16.81 1.39
C GLU A 69 4.18 15.44 1.58
N ILE A 70 3.37 15.26 2.61
CA ILE A 70 2.59 14.04 2.84
C ILE A 70 1.60 13.79 1.70
N ASN A 71 0.92 14.82 1.23
CA ASN A 71 -0.05 14.69 0.14
C ASN A 71 0.58 14.33 -1.22
N THR A 72 1.89 14.54 -1.38
CA THR A 72 2.63 14.11 -2.59
C THR A 72 3.09 12.65 -2.54
N MET A 73 2.93 11.97 -1.41
CA MET A 73 3.32 10.55 -1.27
C MET A 73 2.36 9.63 -2.03
N GLN A 74 2.91 8.58 -2.64
CA GLN A 74 2.13 7.65 -3.47
C GLN A 74 1.14 6.78 -2.69
N GLY A 75 1.38 6.54 -1.42
CA GLY A 75 0.60 5.58 -0.62
C GLY A 75 -0.56 6.19 0.18
N VAL A 76 -0.65 7.52 0.27
CA VAL A 76 -1.62 8.22 1.12
C VAL A 76 -2.23 9.42 0.37
N GLU A 77 -3.45 9.79 0.74
CA GLU A 77 -4.13 10.98 0.26
C GLU A 77 -4.69 11.75 1.45
N VAL A 78 -4.27 13.01 1.59
CA VAL A 78 -4.80 13.89 2.63
C VAL A 78 -6.17 14.39 2.18
N VAL A 79 -7.23 13.78 2.71
CA VAL A 79 -8.63 14.12 2.33
C VAL A 79 -9.21 15.25 3.17
N ALA A 80 -8.65 15.48 4.36
CA ALA A 80 -9.11 16.55 5.26
C ALA A 80 -7.98 17.05 6.16
N VAL A 81 -8.05 18.33 6.51
CA VAL A 81 -7.23 18.95 7.55
C VAL A 81 -8.18 19.47 8.63
N TYR A 82 -8.01 18.98 9.84
CA TYR A 82 -8.80 19.36 11.00
C TYR A 82 -7.96 20.24 11.94
N THR A 83 -8.62 21.08 12.69
CA THR A 83 -7.99 21.88 13.77
C THR A 83 -8.20 21.27 15.14
N ASN A 84 -8.95 20.15 15.20
CA ASN A 84 -9.33 19.54 16.45
C ASN A 84 -9.23 18.00 16.34
N HIS A 85 -8.51 17.42 17.29
CA HIS A 85 -8.34 15.98 17.44
C HIS A 85 -9.67 15.20 17.49
N SER A 86 -10.71 15.77 18.15
CA SER A 86 -12.00 15.10 18.29
C SER A 86 -12.75 14.94 16.97
N GLU A 87 -12.56 15.84 16.00
CA GLU A 87 -13.18 15.77 14.67
C GLU A 87 -12.55 14.66 13.84
N ALA A 88 -11.22 14.61 13.80
CA ALA A 88 -10.47 13.54 13.11
C ALA A 88 -10.84 12.16 13.68
N ARG A 89 -10.96 12.04 15.01
CA ARG A 89 -11.38 10.80 15.66
C ARG A 89 -12.80 10.37 15.24
N ARG A 90 -13.74 11.30 15.13
CA ARG A 90 -15.09 11.00 14.63
C ARG A 90 -15.08 10.57 13.17
N ALA A 91 -14.31 11.24 12.31
CA ALA A 91 -14.16 10.85 10.91
C ALA A 91 -13.56 9.44 10.79
N MET A 92 -12.57 9.09 11.63
CA MET A 92 -12.01 7.74 11.68
C MET A 92 -13.04 6.70 12.17
N GLN A 93 -13.87 7.03 13.16
CA GLN A 93 -14.95 6.14 13.63
C GLN A 93 -16.03 5.91 12.57
N ARG A 94 -16.27 6.90 11.69
CA ARG A 94 -17.19 6.77 10.55
C ARG A 94 -16.56 6.08 9.34
N SER A 95 -15.29 5.65 9.47
CA SER A 95 -14.52 5.04 8.36
C SER A 95 -14.33 5.95 7.15
N GLU A 96 -14.38 7.26 7.35
CA GLU A 96 -14.10 8.27 6.31
C GLU A 96 -12.59 8.41 6.07
N ILE A 97 -11.79 8.16 7.12
CA ILE A 97 -10.33 8.14 7.10
C ILE A 97 -9.81 6.88 7.80
N TYR A 98 -8.68 6.37 7.36
CA TYR A 98 -8.02 5.20 7.98
C TYR A 98 -7.02 5.58 9.08
N ALA A 99 -6.46 6.76 8.98
CA ALA A 99 -5.49 7.27 9.93
C ALA A 99 -5.52 8.79 9.98
N PHE A 100 -4.98 9.38 11.05
CA PHE A 100 -4.70 10.80 11.08
C PHE A 100 -3.38 11.07 11.80
N MET A 101 -2.70 12.13 11.38
CA MET A 101 -1.50 12.66 12.00
C MET A 101 -1.88 13.91 12.80
N ASP A 102 -1.37 14.00 14.01
CA ASP A 102 -1.60 15.10 14.93
C ASP A 102 -0.32 15.92 15.08
N ILE A 103 -0.40 17.20 14.71
CA ILE A 103 0.68 18.17 14.79
C ILE A 103 0.32 19.17 15.90
N PRO A 104 0.83 18.99 17.12
CA PRO A 104 0.46 19.82 18.25
C PRO A 104 0.98 21.25 18.13
N GLU A 105 0.34 22.16 18.86
CA GLU A 105 0.77 23.55 18.97
C GLU A 105 2.22 23.66 19.47
N GLY A 106 2.99 24.56 18.89
CA GLY A 106 4.39 24.79 19.26
C GLY A 106 5.40 23.85 18.56
N THR A 107 4.94 22.93 17.70
CA THR A 107 5.81 22.02 16.92
C THR A 107 6.90 22.78 16.18
N TYR A 108 6.56 23.91 15.54
CA TYR A 108 7.53 24.74 14.83
C TYR A 108 8.63 25.31 15.74
N ASN A 109 8.27 25.76 16.94
CA ASN A 109 9.23 26.28 17.92
C ASN A 109 10.15 25.18 18.43
N GLU A 110 9.65 23.95 18.59
CA GLU A 110 10.49 22.81 18.97
C GLU A 110 11.51 22.47 17.87
N VAL A 111 11.10 22.49 16.60
CA VAL A 111 12.00 22.30 15.46
C VAL A 111 13.09 23.37 15.43
N LEU A 112 12.72 24.65 15.61
CA LEU A 112 13.70 25.76 15.62
C LEU A 112 14.71 25.68 16.78
N THR A 113 14.30 25.09 17.90
CA THR A 113 15.17 24.92 19.08
C THR A 113 15.92 23.59 19.09
N PHE A 114 15.96 22.87 17.96
CA PHE A 114 16.56 21.55 17.82
C PHE A 114 16.04 20.51 18.86
N ARG A 115 14.83 20.72 19.36
CA ARG A 115 14.11 19.74 20.14
C ARG A 115 13.35 18.80 19.19
N ARG A 116 13.13 17.55 19.62
CA ARG A 116 12.36 16.59 18.83
C ARG A 116 10.88 16.88 19.00
N PRO A 117 10.17 17.30 17.96
CA PRO A 117 8.73 17.52 18.05
C PRO A 117 8.00 16.19 18.27
N HIS A 118 6.94 16.23 19.06
CA HIS A 118 6.08 15.09 19.31
C HIS A 118 4.90 15.08 18.33
N ILE A 119 5.11 14.53 17.14
CA ILE A 119 4.04 14.30 16.18
C ILE A 119 3.44 12.93 16.46
N ALA A 120 2.13 12.86 16.71
CA ALA A 120 1.44 11.63 16.99
C ALA A 120 0.72 11.10 15.74
N PHE A 121 0.76 9.78 15.55
CA PHE A 121 0.09 9.11 14.44
C PHE A 121 -0.93 8.11 14.97
N TYR A 122 -2.19 8.29 14.60
CA TYR A 122 -3.31 7.45 15.02
C TYR A 122 -3.83 6.63 13.87
N THR A 123 -3.92 5.31 14.04
CA THR A 123 -4.44 4.37 13.03
C THR A 123 -5.64 3.62 13.55
N ASN A 124 -6.56 3.31 12.65
CA ASN A 124 -7.67 2.42 12.95
C ASN A 124 -7.24 0.95 12.74
N ASN A 125 -6.93 0.25 13.83
CA ASN A 125 -6.49 -1.15 13.80
C ASN A 125 -7.56 -2.14 13.29
N ALA A 126 -8.82 -1.72 13.16
CA ALA A 126 -9.85 -2.56 12.54
C ALA A 126 -9.54 -2.90 11.08
N TYR A 127 -8.70 -2.10 10.43
CA TYR A 127 -8.22 -2.31 9.06
C TYR A 127 -6.71 -2.51 9.04
N LEU A 128 -6.23 -3.60 9.63
CA LEU A 128 -4.80 -3.93 9.81
C LEU A 128 -3.94 -3.75 8.56
N MET A 129 -4.46 -4.09 7.38
CA MET A 129 -3.75 -3.91 6.11
C MET A 129 -3.59 -2.43 5.74
N ALA A 130 -4.66 -1.67 5.79
CA ALA A 130 -4.66 -0.24 5.45
C ALA A 130 -3.83 0.57 6.45
N GLY A 131 -3.95 0.29 7.76
CA GLY A 131 -3.16 0.93 8.81
C GLY A 131 -1.65 0.69 8.65
N SER A 132 -1.24 -0.52 8.29
CA SER A 132 0.19 -0.86 8.13
C SER A 132 0.83 -0.15 6.92
N LEU A 133 0.10 0.03 5.84
CA LEU A 133 0.58 0.74 4.65
C LEU A 133 0.74 2.24 4.92
N SER A 134 -0.24 2.85 5.61
CA SER A 134 -0.16 4.26 6.01
C SER A 134 1.04 4.52 6.94
N TYR A 135 1.26 3.64 7.91
CA TYR A 135 2.38 3.74 8.86
C TYR A 135 3.74 3.65 8.14
N ARG A 136 3.90 2.71 7.21
CA ARG A 136 5.15 2.57 6.45
C ARG A 136 5.46 3.79 5.59
N SER A 137 4.46 4.37 4.94
CA SER A 137 4.64 5.56 4.10
C SER A 137 5.09 6.78 4.91
N LEU A 138 4.62 6.91 6.15
CA LEU A 138 4.94 8.05 7.02
C LEU A 138 6.28 7.91 7.76
N LEU A 139 6.78 6.69 7.97
CA LEU A 139 8.09 6.46 8.58
C LEU A 139 9.27 6.76 7.64
N THR A 140 9.02 6.99 6.36
CA THR A 140 10.06 7.24 5.35
C THR A 140 10.42 8.74 5.25
N ILE A 141 9.77 9.60 6.05
CA ILE A 141 10.09 11.04 6.19
C ILE A 141 11.16 11.24 7.24
#